data_1a24bf61baddd3014769079650721414
#
_entry.id   1a24bf61baddd3014769079650721414
#
_cell.length_a   1.000
_cell.length_b   1.000
_cell.length_c   1.000
_cell.angle_alpha   90.00
_cell.angle_beta   90.00
_cell.angle_gamma   90.00
#
_symmetry.space_group_name_H-M   'P 1'
#
loop_
_entity.id
_entity.type
_entity.pdbx_description
1 polymer ?
#
loop_
_entity_poly.entity_id
_entity_poly.type
_entity_poly.pdbx_seq_one_letter_code
_entity_poly.pdbx_strand_id
1 'polypeptide(L)'
;MKAIVQDAYGSTDVLEFRDIDKPDMADDEVLVRVHAAGVDRGVWHVMAGLPYPIRLAGYGLRAPKNGVPGTDLAGVVEVVGKDVTRFQPGDEVFGVGTGSFAEYARAGDDKLALKPANLTFAQAAAVAISGSTALQALRDRGQVEPGQKVLIIGASGGVGTYAVQLAKVFGADVTAVCSTSKMDMVRSVGADHVIDYTRDDFVDRQQRWDVILDIGGNASLSRLRRALTPKGTLVIIGGETDGRWLGGSDRQIRALMLYPFVGQKLGTFVSSQNHQDLIVLKELIEAGKVIPAIDRTYPLNESPQGIQYVAEGTPEERSPSPSERESPIRVTISTDHTQQSRQK
;
A
#
# COMPACT_ATOMS: atom_id res chain seq x y z
N MET A 1 6.75 -5.68 26.08
CA MET A 1 6.24 -4.61 25.21
C MET A 1 4.79 -4.86 24.85
N LYS A 2 4.03 -3.78 24.60
CA LYS A 2 2.66 -3.91 24.09
C LYS A 2 2.66 -4.27 22.62
N ALA A 3 1.79 -5.19 22.20
CA ALA A 3 1.63 -5.61 20.82
C ALA A 3 0.21 -6.10 20.54
N ILE A 4 -0.19 -6.05 19.27
CA ILE A 4 -1.31 -6.82 18.72
C ILE A 4 -0.77 -8.21 18.39
N VAL A 5 -1.43 -9.25 18.89
CA VAL A 5 -1.00 -10.64 18.69
C VAL A 5 -2.09 -11.43 18.00
N GLN A 6 -1.68 -12.36 17.14
CA GLN A 6 -2.54 -13.21 16.35
C GLN A 6 -2.03 -14.66 16.41
N ASP A 7 -2.81 -15.57 16.99
CA ASP A 7 -2.45 -17.00 17.11
C ASP A 7 -3.09 -17.89 16.05
N ALA A 8 -4.09 -17.37 15.32
CA ALA A 8 -4.82 -18.10 14.27
C ALA A 8 -5.19 -17.17 13.11
N TYR A 9 -5.44 -17.74 11.94
CA TYR A 9 -6.04 -17.02 10.82
C TYR A 9 -7.52 -16.75 11.08
N GLY A 10 -7.99 -15.54 10.74
CA GLY A 10 -9.41 -15.19 10.94
C GLY A 10 -9.74 -13.76 10.57
N SER A 11 -10.88 -13.29 11.08
CA SER A 11 -11.28 -11.88 11.06
C SER A 11 -10.51 -11.10 12.12
N THR A 12 -10.82 -9.82 12.28
CA THR A 12 -10.21 -8.98 13.32
C THR A 12 -10.44 -9.48 14.76
N ASP A 13 -11.39 -10.40 14.96
CA ASP A 13 -11.68 -11.02 16.26
C ASP A 13 -10.56 -11.92 16.79
N VAL A 14 -9.63 -12.35 15.92
CA VAL A 14 -8.46 -13.15 16.33
C VAL A 14 -7.30 -12.30 16.85
N LEU A 15 -7.44 -10.98 16.82
CA LEU A 15 -6.40 -10.04 17.24
C LEU A 15 -6.58 -9.67 18.71
N GLU A 16 -5.53 -9.83 19.48
CA GLU A 16 -5.52 -9.50 20.91
C GLU A 16 -4.40 -8.51 21.24
N PHE A 17 -4.72 -7.54 22.07
CA PHE A 17 -3.72 -6.61 22.62
C PHE A 17 -3.08 -7.22 23.86
N ARG A 18 -1.81 -7.57 23.80
CA ARG A 18 -1.08 -8.32 24.83
C ARG A 18 0.25 -7.66 25.20
N ASP A 19 0.77 -8.02 26.39
CA ASP A 19 2.18 -7.85 26.74
C ASP A 19 2.98 -9.06 26.27
N ILE A 20 4.06 -8.82 25.53
CA ILE A 20 4.98 -9.83 25.04
C ILE A 20 6.44 -9.39 25.25
N ASP A 21 7.39 -10.29 25.10
CA ASP A 21 8.81 -9.95 25.08
C ASP A 21 9.18 -9.15 23.82
N LYS A 22 10.25 -8.35 23.88
CA LYS A 22 10.81 -7.71 22.70
C LYS A 22 11.30 -8.78 21.72
N PRO A 23 11.19 -8.55 20.40
CA PRO A 23 11.65 -9.53 19.42
C PRO A 23 13.18 -9.68 19.46
N ASP A 24 13.65 -10.92 19.31
CA ASP A 24 15.05 -11.20 19.03
C ASP A 24 15.44 -10.62 17.67
N MET A 25 16.66 -10.14 17.55
CA MET A 25 17.19 -9.46 16.39
C MET A 25 18.37 -10.26 15.81
N ALA A 26 18.45 -10.37 14.49
CA ALA A 26 19.61 -10.94 13.80
C ALA A 26 20.75 -9.92 13.69
N ASP A 27 21.92 -10.40 13.29
CA ASP A 27 23.14 -9.59 13.19
C ASP A 27 23.04 -8.47 12.12
N ASP A 28 22.21 -8.65 11.09
CA ASP A 28 21.93 -7.72 9.98
C ASP A 28 20.63 -6.95 10.14
N GLU A 29 19.99 -7.03 11.30
CA GLU A 29 18.75 -6.34 11.61
C GLU A 29 18.94 -5.16 12.56
N VAL A 30 17.96 -4.28 12.58
CA VAL A 30 17.81 -3.21 13.57
C VAL A 30 16.53 -3.42 14.38
N LEU A 31 16.57 -3.08 15.65
CA LEU A 31 15.40 -2.98 16.48
C LEU A 31 14.90 -1.53 16.44
N VAL A 32 13.69 -1.34 15.95
CA VAL A 32 13.05 -0.04 15.84
C VAL A 32 12.01 0.10 16.94
N ARG A 33 12.10 1.17 17.72
CA ARG A 33 11.00 1.63 18.57
C ARG A 33 9.99 2.30 17.67
N VAL A 34 8.86 1.62 17.45
CA VAL A 34 7.82 2.04 16.51
C VAL A 34 7.05 3.22 17.07
N HIS A 35 6.95 4.29 16.30
CA HIS A 35 6.09 5.45 16.59
C HIS A 35 4.79 5.39 15.78
N ALA A 36 4.85 4.83 14.58
CA ALA A 36 3.68 4.61 13.73
C ALA A 36 3.87 3.40 12.82
N ALA A 37 2.78 2.73 12.50
CA ALA A 37 2.72 1.62 11.55
C ALA A 37 1.63 1.85 10.52
N GLY A 38 1.90 1.51 9.26
CA GLY A 38 0.93 1.59 8.19
C GLY A 38 -0.03 0.39 8.20
N VAL A 39 -1.29 0.65 7.83
CA VAL A 39 -2.27 -0.40 7.57
C VAL A 39 -2.61 -0.39 6.09
N ASP A 40 -2.34 -1.50 5.42
CA ASP A 40 -2.67 -1.74 4.02
C ASP A 40 -3.52 -3.02 3.87
N ARG A 41 -3.96 -3.27 2.64
CA ARG A 41 -4.75 -4.45 2.31
C ARG A 41 -3.97 -5.76 2.50
N GLY A 42 -2.65 -5.73 2.35
CA GLY A 42 -1.76 -6.88 2.57
C GLY A 42 -1.81 -7.38 4.01
N VAL A 43 -1.89 -6.48 4.98
CA VAL A 43 -2.06 -6.83 6.40
C VAL A 43 -3.33 -7.64 6.61
N TRP A 44 -4.46 -7.24 6.00
CA TRP A 44 -5.71 -8.00 6.07
C TRP A 44 -5.57 -9.39 5.46
N HIS A 45 -4.95 -9.49 4.27
CA HIS A 45 -4.73 -10.77 3.60
C HIS A 45 -3.91 -11.74 4.43
N VAL A 46 -2.84 -11.25 5.05
CA VAL A 46 -1.98 -12.05 5.94
C VAL A 46 -2.74 -12.46 7.19
N MET A 47 -3.49 -11.54 7.82
CA MET A 47 -4.31 -11.82 9.00
C MET A 47 -5.38 -12.88 8.71
N ALA A 48 -6.12 -12.73 7.61
CA ALA A 48 -7.15 -13.68 7.21
C ALA A 48 -6.58 -15.01 6.67
N GLY A 49 -5.31 -15.00 6.24
CA GLY A 49 -4.69 -16.12 5.53
C GLY A 49 -5.39 -16.42 4.20
N LEU A 50 -5.86 -15.38 3.52
CA LEU A 50 -6.62 -15.48 2.27
C LEU A 50 -6.01 -14.57 1.18
N PRO A 51 -6.01 -15.00 -0.09
CA PRO A 51 -6.41 -16.35 -0.57
C PRO A 51 -5.47 -17.44 -0.05
N TYR A 52 -5.91 -18.69 -0.01
CA TYR A 52 -5.14 -19.80 0.58
C TYR A 52 -3.69 -19.95 0.09
N PRO A 53 -3.32 -19.64 -1.16
CA PRO A 53 -1.92 -19.69 -1.59
C PRO A 53 -0.97 -18.80 -0.79
N ILE A 54 -1.45 -17.75 -0.13
CA ILE A 54 -0.60 -16.89 0.72
C ILE A 54 0.01 -17.68 1.88
N ARG A 55 -0.72 -18.68 2.42
CA ARG A 55 -0.22 -19.54 3.50
C ARG A 55 0.98 -20.38 3.05
N LEU A 56 1.03 -20.76 1.78
CA LEU A 56 2.15 -21.47 1.17
C LEU A 56 3.33 -20.55 0.83
N ALA A 57 3.04 -19.26 0.63
CA ALA A 57 4.06 -18.25 0.29
C ALA A 57 4.92 -17.81 1.50
N GLY A 58 4.96 -18.60 2.57
CA GLY A 58 5.84 -18.38 3.72
C GLY A 58 5.17 -17.79 4.95
N TYR A 59 3.88 -17.47 4.88
CA TYR A 59 3.14 -16.88 6.03
C TYR A 59 2.65 -17.90 7.06
N GLY A 60 2.73 -19.21 6.75
CA GLY A 60 2.35 -20.31 7.64
C GLY A 60 1.10 -21.04 7.19
N LEU A 61 1.10 -22.38 7.31
CA LEU A 61 0.02 -23.23 6.76
C LEU A 61 -1.25 -23.21 7.61
N ARG A 62 -1.12 -23.32 8.93
CA ARG A 62 -2.23 -23.47 9.88
C ARG A 62 -2.49 -22.21 10.71
N ALA A 63 -1.43 -21.47 11.01
CA ALA A 63 -1.45 -20.23 11.75
C ALA A 63 -0.39 -19.29 11.16
N PRO A 64 -0.49 -17.96 11.39
CA PRO A 64 0.54 -17.03 10.98
C PRO A 64 1.90 -17.42 11.58
N LYS A 65 2.94 -17.40 10.76
CA LYS A 65 4.31 -17.68 11.21
C LYS A 65 4.82 -16.59 12.15
N ASN A 66 4.43 -15.35 11.91
CA ASN A 66 4.67 -14.22 12.79
C ASN A 66 3.38 -13.92 13.55
N GLY A 67 3.43 -14.02 14.86
CA GLY A 67 2.28 -13.77 15.74
C GLY A 67 1.94 -12.30 15.91
N VAL A 68 2.81 -11.36 15.49
CA VAL A 68 2.55 -9.91 15.51
C VAL A 68 2.37 -9.43 14.08
N PRO A 69 1.18 -8.93 13.69
CA PRO A 69 0.94 -8.42 12.35
C PRO A 69 1.62 -7.06 12.10
N GLY A 70 1.51 -6.60 10.85
CA GLY A 70 2.04 -5.31 10.40
C GLY A 70 3.45 -5.42 9.82
N THR A 71 3.71 -4.57 8.83
CA THR A 71 4.97 -4.53 8.08
C THR A 71 5.50 -3.12 7.91
N ASP A 72 4.66 -2.17 7.45
CA ASP A 72 5.04 -0.76 7.33
C ASP A 72 5.31 -0.16 8.71
N LEU A 73 6.42 0.53 8.86
CA LEU A 73 6.78 1.19 10.13
C LEU A 73 7.49 2.53 9.91
N ALA A 74 7.39 3.38 10.90
CA ALA A 74 8.28 4.52 11.12
C ALA A 74 8.54 4.67 12.62
N GLY A 75 9.79 4.93 12.98
CA GLY A 75 10.21 4.98 14.37
C GLY A 75 11.66 5.38 14.53
N VAL A 76 12.19 5.10 15.69
CA VAL A 76 13.57 5.42 16.07
C VAL A 76 14.34 4.12 16.29
N VAL A 77 15.52 4.03 15.72
CA VAL A 77 16.44 2.90 15.94
C VAL A 77 16.84 2.84 17.40
N GLU A 78 16.55 1.73 18.06
CA GLU A 78 16.91 1.48 19.46
C GLU A 78 18.24 0.74 19.57
N VAL A 79 18.40 -0.34 18.79
CA VAL A 79 19.58 -1.19 18.76
C VAL A 79 19.89 -1.57 17.31
N VAL A 80 21.17 -1.73 16.99
CA VAL A 80 21.63 -2.23 15.70
C VAL A 80 22.39 -3.54 15.86
N GLY A 81 22.21 -4.47 14.91
CA GLY A 81 22.98 -5.70 14.82
C GLY A 81 24.44 -5.40 14.46
N LYS A 82 25.34 -6.34 14.74
CA LYS A 82 26.79 -6.13 14.57
C LYS A 82 27.23 -5.93 13.11
N ASP A 83 26.44 -6.42 12.15
CA ASP A 83 26.73 -6.31 10.72
C ASP A 83 26.05 -5.10 10.07
N VAL A 84 25.23 -4.35 10.82
CA VAL A 84 24.56 -3.12 10.38
C VAL A 84 25.55 -1.96 10.35
N THR A 85 25.68 -1.30 9.19
CA THR A 85 26.59 -0.15 9.02
C THR A 85 25.87 1.13 8.60
N ARG A 86 24.58 1.06 8.22
CA ARG A 86 23.83 2.19 7.65
C ARG A 86 23.06 3.00 8.66
N PHE A 87 22.88 2.48 9.85
CA PHE A 87 22.10 3.11 10.93
C PHE A 87 22.84 3.05 12.25
N GLN A 88 22.45 3.96 13.14
CA GLN A 88 22.90 4.00 14.54
C GLN A 88 21.71 4.23 15.46
N PRO A 89 21.80 3.88 16.74
CA PRO A 89 20.78 4.19 17.74
C PRO A 89 20.46 5.70 17.75
N GLY A 90 19.17 6.02 17.73
CA GLY A 90 18.67 7.38 17.65
C GLY A 90 18.27 7.87 16.25
N ASP A 91 18.64 7.15 15.19
CA ASP A 91 18.21 7.50 13.83
C ASP A 91 16.69 7.34 13.68
N GLU A 92 16.04 8.36 13.10
CA GLU A 92 14.65 8.29 12.68
C GLU A 92 14.55 7.58 11.32
N VAL A 93 13.83 6.46 11.28
CA VAL A 93 13.73 5.58 10.10
C VAL A 93 12.29 5.33 9.69
N PHE A 94 12.11 4.94 8.43
CA PHE A 94 10.88 4.39 7.90
C PHE A 94 11.18 3.25 6.93
N GLY A 95 10.23 2.36 6.73
CA GLY A 95 10.39 1.25 5.81
C GLY A 95 9.53 0.05 6.17
N VAL A 96 10.06 -1.15 5.93
CA VAL A 96 9.34 -2.41 6.14
C VAL A 96 10.10 -3.27 7.15
N GLY A 97 9.36 -3.72 8.16
CA GLY A 97 9.86 -4.63 9.19
C GLY A 97 8.91 -5.80 9.43
N THR A 98 9.13 -6.47 10.52
CA THR A 98 8.34 -7.61 10.97
C THR A 98 7.69 -7.27 12.30
N GLY A 99 6.34 -7.34 12.34
CA GLY A 99 5.60 -7.14 13.58
C GLY A 99 5.45 -5.67 13.97
N SER A 100 5.12 -4.79 13.03
CA SER A 100 5.05 -3.34 13.29
C SER A 100 3.86 -2.91 14.15
N PHE A 101 2.87 -3.79 14.39
CA PHE A 101 1.78 -3.49 15.32
C PHE A 101 2.17 -3.81 16.76
N ALA A 102 3.30 -3.25 17.18
CA ALA A 102 3.88 -3.36 18.51
C ALA A 102 4.72 -2.11 18.82
N GLU A 103 5.10 -1.94 20.09
CA GLU A 103 6.02 -0.87 20.49
C GLU A 103 7.42 -1.01 19.90
N TYR A 104 7.83 -2.23 19.54
CA TYR A 104 9.11 -2.54 18.91
C TYR A 104 8.92 -3.54 17.78
N ALA A 105 9.63 -3.30 16.69
CA ALA A 105 9.68 -4.19 15.53
C ALA A 105 11.12 -4.36 15.06
N ARG A 106 11.43 -5.50 14.45
CA ARG A 106 12.73 -5.73 13.81
C ARG A 106 12.63 -5.52 12.31
N ALA A 107 13.70 -5.03 11.71
CA ALA A 107 13.78 -4.83 10.27
C ALA A 107 15.21 -5.07 9.77
N GLY A 108 15.32 -5.70 8.61
CA GLY A 108 16.60 -5.76 7.90
C GLY A 108 17.07 -4.34 7.52
N ASP A 109 18.35 -4.09 7.59
CA ASP A 109 18.89 -2.77 7.28
C ASP A 109 18.64 -2.37 5.81
N ASP A 110 18.55 -3.35 4.90
CA ASP A 110 18.23 -3.18 3.47
C ASP A 110 16.76 -2.84 3.20
N LYS A 111 15.90 -2.84 4.21
CA LYS A 111 14.44 -2.56 4.15
C LYS A 111 14.06 -1.20 4.74
N LEU A 112 15.03 -0.45 5.22
CA LEU A 112 14.82 0.85 5.86
C LEU A 112 15.56 1.97 5.13
N ALA A 113 15.06 3.20 5.33
CA ALA A 113 15.74 4.45 5.01
C ALA A 113 15.53 5.47 6.15
N LEU A 114 16.37 6.51 6.19
CA LEU A 114 16.16 7.64 7.09
C LEU A 114 14.84 8.33 6.74
N LYS A 115 14.05 8.63 7.76
CA LYS A 115 12.73 9.29 7.61
C LYS A 115 12.89 10.65 6.90
N PRO A 116 12.02 10.97 5.91
CA PRO A 116 11.98 12.31 5.34
C PRO A 116 11.83 13.38 6.43
N ALA A 117 12.67 14.42 6.38
CA ALA A 117 12.72 15.43 7.43
C ALA A 117 11.42 16.24 7.57
N ASN A 118 10.67 16.36 6.47
CA ASN A 118 9.39 17.08 6.40
C ASN A 118 8.16 16.23 6.73
N LEU A 119 8.31 14.96 7.13
CA LEU A 119 7.21 14.09 7.51
C LEU A 119 7.16 13.83 9.02
N THR A 120 5.92 13.70 9.54
CA THR A 120 5.66 13.05 10.82
C THR A 120 5.88 11.53 10.71
N PHE A 121 6.04 10.81 11.83
CA PHE A 121 6.12 9.35 11.82
C PHE A 121 4.87 8.71 11.22
N ALA A 122 3.68 9.24 11.51
CA ALA A 122 2.43 8.74 10.93
C ALA A 122 2.43 8.83 9.40
N GLN A 123 2.90 9.95 8.85
CA GLN A 123 3.03 10.11 7.40
C GLN A 123 4.10 9.18 6.81
N ALA A 124 5.25 9.07 7.47
CA ALA A 124 6.35 8.22 7.01
C ALA A 124 5.96 6.73 7.00
N ALA A 125 5.22 6.25 8.01
CA ALA A 125 4.72 4.89 8.08
C ALA A 125 3.74 4.52 6.96
N ALA A 126 3.14 5.50 6.27
CA ALA A 126 2.23 5.26 5.15
C ALA A 126 2.94 5.17 3.78
N VAL A 127 4.29 5.26 3.74
CA VAL A 127 5.03 5.39 2.47
C VAL A 127 5.48 4.06 1.91
N ALA A 128 6.09 3.20 2.72
CA ALA A 128 7.01 2.17 2.24
C ALA A 128 6.36 1.19 1.24
N ILE A 129 5.35 0.43 1.61
CA ILE A 129 4.72 -0.55 0.70
C ILE A 129 3.99 0.14 -0.44
N SER A 130 3.12 1.10 -0.11
CA SER A 130 2.27 1.75 -1.12
C SER A 130 3.08 2.59 -2.12
N GLY A 131 4.04 3.36 -1.62
CA GLY A 131 4.91 4.19 -2.45
C GLY A 131 5.83 3.36 -3.34
N SER A 132 6.49 2.32 -2.79
CA SER A 132 7.35 1.44 -3.57
C SER A 132 6.57 0.65 -4.61
N THR A 133 5.36 0.18 -4.27
CA THR A 133 4.49 -0.49 -5.25
C THR A 133 4.14 0.43 -6.42
N ALA A 134 3.75 1.66 -6.16
CA ALA A 134 3.43 2.64 -7.20
C ALA A 134 4.66 3.01 -8.04
N LEU A 135 5.82 3.23 -7.40
CA LEU A 135 7.08 3.56 -8.06
C LEU A 135 7.51 2.45 -9.03
N GLN A 136 7.58 1.21 -8.55
CA GLN A 136 7.97 0.05 -9.36
C GLN A 136 6.95 -0.24 -10.47
N ALA A 137 5.64 -0.06 -10.18
CA ALA A 137 4.61 -0.24 -11.19
C ALA A 137 4.78 0.73 -12.38
N LEU A 138 5.09 1.98 -12.12
CA LEU A 138 5.27 3.00 -13.14
C LEU A 138 6.65 2.92 -13.81
N ARG A 139 7.73 2.85 -13.02
CA ARG A 139 9.10 2.88 -13.50
C ARG A 139 9.52 1.58 -14.17
N ASP A 140 9.31 0.43 -13.49
CA ASP A 140 9.91 -0.84 -13.90
C ASP A 140 8.98 -1.66 -14.81
N ARG A 141 7.68 -1.60 -14.56
CA ARG A 141 6.67 -2.39 -15.29
C ARG A 141 5.98 -1.59 -16.37
N GLY A 142 5.47 -0.42 -16.01
CA GLY A 142 4.82 0.51 -16.93
C GLY A 142 5.81 1.17 -17.89
N GLN A 143 7.05 1.39 -17.44
CA GLN A 143 8.09 2.12 -18.16
C GLN A 143 7.54 3.44 -18.69
N VAL A 144 6.91 4.20 -17.78
CA VAL A 144 6.20 5.44 -18.12
C VAL A 144 7.18 6.49 -18.59
N GLU A 145 6.90 7.07 -19.76
CA GLU A 145 7.67 8.14 -20.39
C GLU A 145 6.87 9.46 -20.41
N PRO A 146 7.56 10.61 -20.45
CA PRO A 146 6.89 11.91 -20.54
C PRO A 146 5.93 11.99 -21.74
N GLY A 147 4.76 12.57 -21.51
CA GLY A 147 3.71 12.76 -22.52
C GLY A 147 2.82 11.54 -22.76
N GLN A 148 3.12 10.38 -22.20
CA GLN A 148 2.25 9.20 -22.29
C GLN A 148 0.96 9.39 -21.51
N LYS A 149 -0.13 8.79 -22.02
CA LYS A 149 -1.44 8.75 -21.36
C LYS A 149 -1.50 7.56 -20.41
N VAL A 150 -1.63 7.85 -19.13
CA VAL A 150 -1.68 6.84 -18.06
C VAL A 150 -3.07 6.81 -17.43
N LEU A 151 -3.70 5.63 -17.40
CA LEU A 151 -4.95 5.38 -16.68
C LEU A 151 -4.63 4.66 -15.36
N ILE A 152 -5.10 5.22 -14.25
CA ILE A 152 -4.93 4.64 -12.91
C ILE A 152 -6.31 4.26 -12.36
N ILE A 153 -6.60 2.96 -12.28
CA ILE A 153 -7.85 2.41 -11.75
C ILE A 153 -7.66 2.12 -10.27
N GLY A 154 -8.52 2.69 -9.41
CA GLY A 154 -8.34 2.67 -7.96
C GLY A 154 -7.42 3.80 -7.47
N ALA A 155 -7.48 4.95 -8.13
CA ALA A 155 -6.61 6.12 -7.91
C ALA A 155 -6.71 6.72 -6.51
N SER A 156 -7.84 6.55 -5.83
CA SER A 156 -8.07 7.07 -4.47
C SER A 156 -7.54 6.17 -3.34
N GLY A 157 -7.08 4.97 -3.66
CA GLY A 157 -6.53 4.03 -2.67
C GLY A 157 -5.09 4.35 -2.25
N GLY A 158 -4.56 3.59 -1.31
CA GLY A 158 -3.21 3.73 -0.79
C GLY A 158 -2.14 3.80 -1.90
N VAL A 159 -2.04 2.78 -2.73
CA VAL A 159 -1.11 2.74 -3.88
C VAL A 159 -1.50 3.79 -4.94
N GLY A 160 -2.82 3.99 -5.16
CA GLY A 160 -3.34 4.86 -6.21
C GLY A 160 -2.93 6.32 -6.07
N THR A 161 -2.98 6.87 -4.86
CA THR A 161 -2.60 8.26 -4.60
C THR A 161 -1.11 8.52 -4.85
N TYR A 162 -0.23 7.55 -4.59
CA TYR A 162 1.17 7.63 -4.99
C TYR A 162 1.33 7.48 -6.50
N ALA A 163 0.59 6.55 -7.11
CA ALA A 163 0.67 6.33 -8.55
C ALA A 163 0.30 7.59 -9.34
N VAL A 164 -0.74 8.33 -8.92
CA VAL A 164 -1.09 9.62 -9.54
C VAL A 164 0.08 10.59 -9.47
N GLN A 165 0.61 10.84 -8.27
CA GLN A 165 1.69 11.81 -8.06
C GLN A 165 2.98 11.41 -8.79
N LEU A 166 3.38 10.15 -8.71
CA LEU A 166 4.59 9.65 -9.37
C LEU A 166 4.45 9.66 -10.89
N ALA A 167 3.28 9.34 -11.46
CA ALA A 167 3.05 9.46 -12.90
C ALA A 167 3.18 10.92 -13.37
N LYS A 168 2.73 11.90 -12.56
CA LYS A 168 2.97 13.33 -12.82
C LYS A 168 4.45 13.69 -12.74
N VAL A 169 5.20 13.15 -11.77
CA VAL A 169 6.66 13.33 -11.70
C VAL A 169 7.35 12.80 -12.94
N PHE A 170 6.86 11.70 -13.53
CA PHE A 170 7.37 11.14 -14.78
C PHE A 170 6.88 11.87 -16.03
N GLY A 171 6.07 12.94 -15.88
CA GLY A 171 5.62 13.78 -16.99
C GLY A 171 4.44 13.19 -17.79
N ALA A 172 3.69 12.27 -17.22
CA ALA A 172 2.53 11.66 -17.86
C ALA A 172 1.29 12.58 -17.88
N ASP A 173 0.39 12.33 -18.83
CA ASP A 173 -1.00 12.79 -18.84
C ASP A 173 -1.84 11.76 -18.06
N VAL A 174 -2.25 12.12 -16.85
CA VAL A 174 -2.82 11.19 -15.86
C VAL A 174 -4.33 11.25 -15.85
N THR A 175 -4.97 10.13 -16.20
CA THR A 175 -6.41 9.90 -15.99
C THR A 175 -6.61 8.98 -14.79
N ALA A 176 -7.32 9.45 -13.79
CA ALA A 176 -7.61 8.73 -12.56
C ALA A 176 -9.05 8.22 -12.53
N VAL A 177 -9.26 6.97 -12.10
CA VAL A 177 -10.58 6.37 -11.91
C VAL A 177 -10.86 6.19 -10.43
N CYS A 178 -11.93 6.81 -9.93
CA CYS A 178 -12.36 6.75 -8.53
C CYS A 178 -13.89 6.89 -8.41
N SER A 179 -14.44 6.85 -7.20
CA SER A 179 -15.85 7.17 -6.93
C SER A 179 -16.10 8.69 -6.92
N THR A 180 -17.38 9.09 -7.02
CA THR A 180 -17.79 10.50 -7.01
C THR A 180 -17.19 11.28 -5.83
N SER A 181 -17.27 10.71 -4.62
CA SER A 181 -16.83 11.37 -3.38
C SER A 181 -15.31 11.58 -3.30
N LYS A 182 -14.53 10.87 -4.12
CA LYS A 182 -13.05 10.93 -4.12
C LYS A 182 -12.45 11.79 -5.23
N MET A 183 -13.28 12.34 -6.12
CA MET A 183 -12.81 13.07 -7.30
C MET A 183 -11.95 14.29 -6.96
N ASP A 184 -12.36 15.09 -5.97
CA ASP A 184 -11.63 16.30 -5.60
C ASP A 184 -10.28 15.98 -4.93
N MET A 185 -10.25 14.94 -4.11
CA MET A 185 -9.00 14.45 -3.53
C MET A 185 -8.03 13.98 -4.62
N VAL A 186 -8.50 13.19 -5.59
CA VAL A 186 -7.64 12.68 -6.66
C VAL A 186 -7.14 13.81 -7.58
N ARG A 187 -7.94 14.85 -7.81
CA ARG A 187 -7.48 16.08 -8.49
C ARG A 187 -6.43 16.81 -7.68
N SER A 188 -6.63 16.93 -6.37
CA SER A 188 -5.68 17.63 -5.49
C SER A 188 -4.30 16.99 -5.43
N VAL A 189 -4.21 15.68 -5.67
CA VAL A 189 -2.92 14.97 -5.76
C VAL A 189 -2.33 14.93 -7.19
N GLY A 190 -2.95 15.66 -8.15
CA GLY A 190 -2.34 15.97 -9.44
C GLY A 190 -2.90 15.23 -10.66
N ALA A 191 -4.06 14.55 -10.56
CA ALA A 191 -4.67 13.96 -11.75
C ALA A 191 -5.15 15.04 -12.74
N ASP A 192 -4.79 14.92 -14.01
CA ASP A 192 -5.23 15.85 -15.08
C ASP A 192 -6.70 15.61 -15.43
N HIS A 193 -7.12 14.35 -15.43
CA HIS A 193 -8.47 13.92 -15.76
C HIS A 193 -8.98 12.94 -14.70
N VAL A 194 -10.28 13.02 -14.40
CA VAL A 194 -10.92 12.08 -13.45
C VAL A 194 -12.15 11.46 -14.10
N ILE A 195 -12.28 10.15 -13.95
CA ILE A 195 -13.43 9.36 -14.37
C ILE A 195 -14.11 8.83 -13.11
N ASP A 196 -15.38 9.16 -12.95
CA ASP A 196 -16.25 8.61 -11.93
C ASP A 196 -16.80 7.26 -12.39
N TYR A 197 -16.29 6.15 -11.86
CA TYR A 197 -16.70 4.80 -12.28
C TYR A 197 -18.16 4.47 -11.90
N THR A 198 -18.81 5.28 -11.05
CA THR A 198 -20.23 5.09 -10.68
C THR A 198 -21.19 5.64 -11.73
N ARG A 199 -20.69 6.46 -12.65
CA ARG A 199 -21.46 7.15 -13.70
C ARG A 199 -20.95 6.88 -15.11
N ASP A 200 -19.64 6.76 -15.26
CA ASP A 200 -18.96 6.67 -16.54
C ASP A 200 -18.13 5.39 -16.64
N ASP A 201 -18.12 4.81 -17.84
CA ASP A 201 -17.21 3.71 -18.15
C ASP A 201 -15.97 4.24 -18.91
N PHE A 202 -14.77 3.94 -18.38
CA PHE A 202 -13.54 4.31 -19.06
C PHE A 202 -13.40 3.65 -20.44
N VAL A 203 -14.04 2.49 -20.68
CA VAL A 203 -13.97 1.77 -21.96
C VAL A 203 -14.81 2.44 -23.06
N ASP A 204 -15.90 3.09 -22.70
CA ASP A 204 -16.82 3.73 -23.64
C ASP A 204 -16.27 5.04 -24.21
N ARG A 205 -15.22 5.58 -23.58
CA ARG A 205 -14.50 6.74 -24.11
C ARG A 205 -13.71 6.33 -25.35
N GLN A 206 -13.70 7.18 -26.36
CA GLN A 206 -12.91 6.95 -27.58
C GLN A 206 -11.39 7.04 -27.33
N GLN A 207 -10.99 7.49 -26.14
CA GLN A 207 -9.61 7.59 -25.71
C GLN A 207 -9.00 6.21 -25.46
N ARG A 208 -7.71 6.08 -25.73
CA ARG A 208 -6.87 4.92 -25.41
C ARG A 208 -5.66 5.39 -24.61
N TRP A 209 -5.19 4.52 -23.73
CA TRP A 209 -4.07 4.80 -22.83
C TRP A 209 -2.84 3.98 -23.23
N ASP A 210 -1.68 4.59 -23.04
CA ASP A 210 -0.40 3.92 -23.31
C ASP A 210 -0.04 2.99 -22.15
N VAL A 211 -0.38 3.38 -20.92
CA VAL A 211 -0.20 2.56 -19.73
C VAL A 211 -1.48 2.54 -18.90
N ILE A 212 -1.87 1.36 -18.45
CA ILE A 212 -2.97 1.18 -17.47
C ILE A 212 -2.40 0.52 -16.23
N LEU A 213 -2.59 1.16 -15.06
CA LEU A 213 -2.39 0.56 -13.76
C LEU A 213 -3.74 0.12 -13.19
N ASP A 214 -3.95 -1.18 -13.05
CA ASP A 214 -5.16 -1.74 -12.46
C ASP A 214 -4.91 -2.11 -11.01
N ILE A 215 -5.17 -1.16 -10.10
CA ILE A 215 -5.01 -1.30 -8.66
C ILE A 215 -6.33 -1.75 -8.03
N GLY A 216 -7.45 -1.24 -8.52
CA GLY A 216 -8.79 -1.55 -8.01
C GLY A 216 -9.27 -2.98 -8.28
N GLY A 217 -8.68 -3.66 -9.24
CA GLY A 217 -8.86 -5.11 -9.42
C GLY A 217 -10.19 -5.61 -10.00
N ASN A 218 -11.14 -4.74 -10.35
CA ASN A 218 -12.52 -5.15 -10.68
C ASN A 218 -12.82 -5.25 -12.18
N ALA A 219 -11.97 -4.66 -13.05
CA ALA A 219 -12.22 -4.66 -14.49
C ALA A 219 -11.77 -5.97 -15.14
N SER A 220 -12.59 -6.51 -16.09
CA SER A 220 -12.20 -7.70 -16.83
C SER A 220 -11.00 -7.42 -17.77
N LEU A 221 -10.17 -8.43 -18.02
CA LEU A 221 -9.00 -8.31 -18.89
C LEU A 221 -9.37 -7.82 -20.29
N SER A 222 -10.51 -8.24 -20.83
CA SER A 222 -10.99 -7.80 -22.15
C SER A 222 -11.33 -6.31 -22.19
N ARG A 223 -11.88 -5.76 -21.11
CA ARG A 223 -12.18 -4.32 -20.97
C ARG A 223 -10.89 -3.51 -20.88
N LEU A 224 -9.95 -3.93 -20.03
CA LEU A 224 -8.63 -3.28 -19.89
C LEU A 224 -7.89 -3.24 -21.24
N ARG A 225 -7.88 -4.36 -21.96
CA ARG A 225 -7.23 -4.42 -23.26
C ARG A 225 -7.87 -3.54 -24.33
N ARG A 226 -9.19 -3.40 -24.34
CA ARG A 226 -9.89 -2.46 -25.25
C ARG A 226 -9.57 -1.00 -24.97
N ALA A 227 -9.25 -0.66 -23.72
CA ALA A 227 -8.86 0.68 -23.32
C ALA A 227 -7.39 1.02 -23.62
N LEU A 228 -6.53 0.01 -23.88
CA LEU A 228 -5.13 0.21 -24.24
C LEU A 228 -4.93 0.61 -25.72
N THR A 229 -3.87 1.35 -25.98
CA THR A 229 -3.30 1.48 -27.33
C THR A 229 -2.82 0.12 -27.85
N PRO A 230 -2.63 -0.07 -29.18
CA PRO A 230 -2.22 -1.35 -29.75
C PRO A 230 -0.91 -1.93 -29.20
N LYS A 231 -0.02 -1.07 -28.68
CA LYS A 231 1.28 -1.43 -28.07
C LYS A 231 1.34 -1.06 -26.59
N GLY A 232 0.21 -0.70 -25.99
CA GLY A 232 0.14 -0.23 -24.60
C GLY A 232 0.48 -1.32 -23.59
N THR A 233 0.79 -0.87 -22.38
CA THR A 233 1.19 -1.71 -21.24
C THR A 233 0.10 -1.75 -20.19
N LEU A 234 -0.31 -2.95 -19.77
CA LEU A 234 -1.19 -3.20 -18.62
C LEU A 234 -0.37 -3.75 -17.46
N VAL A 235 -0.45 -3.09 -16.30
CA VAL A 235 0.12 -3.55 -15.05
C VAL A 235 -1.01 -3.86 -14.07
N ILE A 236 -1.25 -5.14 -13.80
CA ILE A 236 -2.24 -5.59 -12.83
C ILE A 236 -1.56 -5.68 -11.46
N ILE A 237 -1.99 -4.86 -10.53
CA ILE A 237 -1.45 -4.76 -9.16
C ILE A 237 -2.44 -5.39 -8.18
N GLY A 238 -3.70 -5.00 -8.25
CA GLY A 238 -4.78 -5.53 -7.43
C GLY A 238 -5.47 -6.74 -8.06
N GLY A 239 -6.06 -7.58 -7.23
CA GLY A 239 -6.80 -8.76 -7.66
C GLY A 239 -7.78 -9.15 -6.58
N GLU A 240 -8.77 -8.28 -6.30
CA GLU A 240 -9.69 -8.50 -5.19
C GLU A 240 -11.01 -9.07 -5.69
N THR A 241 -11.12 -10.39 -5.66
CA THR A 241 -12.40 -11.09 -5.73
C THR A 241 -12.56 -11.93 -4.47
N ASP A 242 -13.81 -12.18 -4.05
CA ASP A 242 -14.14 -12.96 -2.85
C ASP A 242 -13.72 -14.44 -2.92
N GLY A 243 -12.94 -14.82 -3.91
CA GLY A 243 -12.47 -16.19 -4.13
C GLY A 243 -11.39 -16.61 -3.14
N ARG A 244 -11.71 -17.51 -2.19
CA ARG A 244 -10.77 -18.05 -1.19
C ARG A 244 -9.55 -18.75 -1.79
N TRP A 245 -9.64 -19.26 -3.02
CA TRP A 245 -8.57 -20.01 -3.69
C TRP A 245 -7.67 -19.11 -4.56
N LEU A 246 -8.25 -18.30 -5.41
CA LEU A 246 -7.48 -17.51 -6.38
C LEU A 246 -7.47 -16.00 -6.06
N GLY A 247 -8.45 -15.49 -5.26
CA GLY A 247 -8.47 -14.09 -4.82
C GLY A 247 -8.34 -13.07 -5.97
N GLY A 248 -8.83 -13.41 -7.18
CA GLY A 248 -8.67 -12.56 -8.36
C GLY A 248 -7.40 -12.79 -9.18
N SER A 249 -6.51 -13.69 -8.75
CA SER A 249 -5.28 -14.03 -9.50
C SER A 249 -5.54 -14.71 -10.86
N ASP A 250 -6.75 -15.19 -11.11
CA ASP A 250 -7.13 -15.76 -12.41
C ASP A 250 -6.94 -14.75 -13.57
N ARG A 251 -7.21 -13.46 -13.34
CA ARG A 251 -6.96 -12.41 -14.33
C ARG A 251 -5.48 -12.24 -14.62
N GLN A 252 -4.65 -12.32 -13.59
CA GLN A 252 -3.20 -12.24 -13.71
C GLN A 252 -2.65 -13.41 -14.51
N ILE A 253 -3.12 -14.63 -14.22
CA ILE A 253 -2.74 -15.84 -14.98
C ILE A 253 -3.17 -15.71 -16.45
N ARG A 254 -4.43 -15.31 -16.69
CA ARG A 254 -4.94 -15.10 -18.07
C ARG A 254 -4.14 -14.02 -18.82
N ALA A 255 -3.74 -12.94 -18.15
CA ALA A 255 -2.91 -11.90 -18.75
C ALA A 255 -1.56 -12.45 -19.21
N LEU A 256 -0.88 -13.23 -18.35
CA LEU A 256 0.39 -13.88 -18.68
C LEU A 256 0.26 -14.89 -19.83
N MET A 257 -0.82 -15.68 -19.83
CA MET A 257 -1.07 -16.65 -20.91
C MET A 257 -1.38 -15.97 -22.26
N LEU A 258 -2.02 -14.81 -22.23
CA LEU A 258 -2.40 -14.07 -23.45
C LEU A 258 -1.26 -13.22 -24.00
N TYR A 259 -0.34 -12.77 -23.15
CA TYR A 259 0.75 -11.86 -23.50
C TYR A 259 1.54 -12.25 -24.77
N PRO A 260 1.95 -13.53 -24.99
CA PRO A 260 2.71 -13.90 -26.19
C PRO A 260 1.94 -13.79 -27.52
N PHE A 261 0.61 -13.68 -27.47
CA PHE A 261 -0.27 -13.70 -28.65
C PHE A 261 -0.83 -12.33 -29.03
N VAL A 262 -0.45 -11.27 -28.29
CA VAL A 262 -0.99 -9.92 -28.49
C VAL A 262 0.14 -8.89 -28.59
N GLY A 263 -0.12 -7.76 -29.26
CA GLY A 263 0.86 -6.68 -29.39
C GLY A 263 1.00 -5.83 -28.11
N GLN A 264 0.07 -5.96 -27.17
CA GLN A 264 0.06 -5.24 -25.90
C GLN A 264 0.94 -5.96 -24.87
N LYS A 265 1.62 -5.21 -24.00
CA LYS A 265 2.36 -5.77 -22.87
C LYS A 265 1.38 -6.00 -21.71
N LEU A 266 1.12 -7.26 -21.34
CA LEU A 266 0.23 -7.61 -20.25
C LEU A 266 1.05 -8.21 -19.13
N GLY A 267 1.04 -7.58 -17.96
CA GLY A 267 1.86 -8.01 -16.84
C GLY A 267 1.17 -7.87 -15.48
N THR A 268 1.69 -8.64 -14.55
CA THR A 268 1.42 -8.54 -13.13
C THR A 268 2.74 -8.47 -12.39
N PHE A 269 2.74 -7.92 -11.18
CA PHE A 269 3.92 -7.97 -10.34
C PHE A 269 3.55 -7.93 -8.86
N VAL A 270 4.48 -8.38 -8.06
CA VAL A 270 4.49 -8.15 -6.62
C VAL A 270 5.68 -7.24 -6.35
N SER A 271 5.48 -6.15 -5.63
CA SER A 271 6.56 -5.24 -5.28
C SER A 271 7.57 -5.90 -4.36
N SER A 272 8.84 -5.58 -4.57
CA SER A 272 9.90 -5.98 -3.66
C SER A 272 10.37 -4.76 -2.86
N GLN A 273 10.47 -4.92 -1.55
CA GLN A 273 10.86 -3.82 -0.68
C GLN A 273 12.39 -3.74 -0.62
N ASN A 274 12.94 -2.58 -0.89
CA ASN A 274 14.37 -2.30 -0.87
C ASN A 274 14.65 -0.85 -0.48
N HIS A 275 15.81 -0.57 0.08
CA HIS A 275 16.16 0.77 0.54
C HIS A 275 16.35 1.79 -0.59
N GLN A 276 16.77 1.35 -1.80
CA GLN A 276 16.97 2.25 -2.92
C GLN A 276 15.69 2.96 -3.33
N ASP A 277 14.57 2.22 -3.40
CA ASP A 277 13.26 2.79 -3.70
C ASP A 277 12.77 3.71 -2.58
N LEU A 278 13.07 3.38 -1.31
CA LEU A 278 12.76 4.26 -0.19
C LEU A 278 13.55 5.57 -0.24
N ILE A 279 14.82 5.55 -0.68
CA ILE A 279 15.63 6.76 -0.89
C ILE A 279 15.03 7.62 -2.00
N VAL A 280 14.65 7.04 -3.14
CA VAL A 280 13.99 7.77 -4.22
C VAL A 280 12.68 8.42 -3.75
N LEU A 281 11.87 7.67 -3.01
CA LEU A 281 10.62 8.21 -2.44
C LEU A 281 10.90 9.34 -1.43
N LYS A 282 11.89 9.17 -0.57
CA LYS A 282 12.34 10.19 0.39
C LYS A 282 12.70 11.48 -0.33
N GLU A 283 13.55 11.43 -1.36
CA GLU A 283 13.96 12.59 -2.13
C GLU A 283 12.77 13.30 -2.79
N LEU A 284 11.84 12.56 -3.37
CA LEU A 284 10.64 13.14 -3.98
C LEU A 284 9.71 13.78 -2.95
N ILE A 285 9.61 13.19 -1.76
CA ILE A 285 8.82 13.72 -0.65
C ILE A 285 9.46 14.98 -0.09
N GLU A 286 10.76 14.99 0.15
CA GLU A 286 11.48 16.17 0.63
C GLU A 286 11.46 17.32 -0.37
N ALA A 287 11.44 17.01 -1.67
CA ALA A 287 11.23 17.98 -2.74
C ALA A 287 9.76 18.45 -2.89
N GLY A 288 8.83 17.95 -2.08
CA GLY A 288 7.41 18.30 -2.14
C GLY A 288 6.67 17.78 -3.38
N LYS A 289 7.28 16.85 -4.14
CA LYS A 289 6.69 16.27 -5.36
C LYS A 289 5.74 15.11 -5.06
N VAL A 290 5.88 14.49 -3.90
CA VAL A 290 5.02 13.40 -3.42
C VAL A 290 4.63 13.71 -1.97
N ILE A 291 3.35 13.67 -1.68
CA ILE A 291 2.80 13.95 -0.35
C ILE A 291 1.98 12.72 0.10
N PRO A 292 2.38 12.07 1.20
CA PRO A 292 1.59 10.99 1.78
C PRO A 292 0.25 11.51 2.27
N ALA A 293 -0.85 10.90 1.81
CA ALA A 293 -2.18 11.22 2.30
C ALA A 293 -2.60 10.19 3.36
N ILE A 294 -2.93 10.63 4.55
CA ILE A 294 -3.46 9.81 5.64
C ILE A 294 -4.95 10.09 5.78
N ASP A 295 -5.75 9.05 5.84
CA ASP A 295 -7.17 9.14 6.15
C ASP A 295 -7.41 9.21 7.66
N ARG A 296 -6.98 8.17 8.38
CA ARG A 296 -7.22 8.03 9.81
C ARG A 296 -5.99 7.50 10.54
N THR A 297 -5.93 7.83 11.83
CA THR A 297 -4.95 7.27 12.76
C THR A 297 -5.68 6.65 13.94
N TYR A 298 -5.25 5.45 14.33
CA TYR A 298 -5.77 4.72 15.48
C TYR A 298 -4.65 4.49 16.49
N PRO A 299 -4.95 4.46 17.78
CA PRO A 299 -3.99 3.97 18.78
C PRO A 299 -3.73 2.47 18.61
N LEU A 300 -2.61 1.97 19.08
CA LEU A 300 -2.18 0.59 18.88
C LEU A 300 -3.23 -0.45 19.34
N ASN A 301 -3.89 -0.23 20.46
CA ASN A 301 -4.93 -1.13 20.96
C ASN A 301 -6.22 -1.13 20.13
N GLU A 302 -6.38 -0.17 19.22
CA GLU A 302 -7.49 -0.07 18.27
C GLU A 302 -7.10 -0.50 16.85
N SER A 303 -5.94 -1.15 16.66
CA SER A 303 -5.50 -1.68 15.38
C SER A 303 -6.53 -2.60 14.69
N PRO A 304 -7.29 -3.45 15.41
CA PRO A 304 -8.34 -4.25 14.79
C PRO A 304 -9.38 -3.41 14.04
N GLN A 305 -9.78 -2.24 14.58
CA GLN A 305 -10.72 -1.31 13.94
C GLN A 305 -10.10 -0.69 12.70
N GLY A 306 -8.80 -0.33 12.75
CA GLY A 306 -8.07 0.18 11.60
C GLY A 306 -7.96 -0.83 10.45
N ILE A 307 -7.70 -2.10 10.76
CA ILE A 307 -7.66 -3.19 9.78
C ILE A 307 -9.05 -3.43 9.19
N GLN A 308 -10.09 -3.46 10.04
CA GLN A 308 -11.47 -3.62 9.59
C GLN A 308 -11.88 -2.49 8.66
N TYR A 309 -11.55 -1.25 9.00
CA TYR A 309 -11.82 -0.08 8.15
C TYR A 309 -11.22 -0.21 6.75
N VAL A 310 -9.95 -0.66 6.65
CA VAL A 310 -9.30 -0.91 5.35
C VAL A 310 -9.92 -2.11 4.62
N ALA A 311 -10.30 -3.17 5.35
CA ALA A 311 -10.90 -4.36 4.77
C ALA A 311 -12.28 -4.11 4.18
N GLU A 312 -13.07 -3.30 4.85
CA GLU A 312 -14.45 -3.01 4.48
C GLU A 312 -14.58 -1.95 3.37
N GLY A 313 -13.51 -1.23 3.06
CA GLY A 313 -13.58 -0.02 2.27
C GLY A 313 -14.25 1.13 3.04
N THR A 314 -14.37 2.29 2.42
CA THR A 314 -15.13 3.39 3.04
C THR A 314 -16.62 3.05 3.08
N PRO A 315 -17.39 3.49 4.11
CA PRO A 315 -18.82 3.30 4.20
C PRO A 315 -19.59 3.72 2.93
N GLU A 316 -19.05 4.66 2.18
CA GLU A 316 -19.60 5.14 0.90
C GLU A 316 -19.56 4.13 -0.24
N GLU A 317 -18.67 3.13 -0.18
CA GLU A 317 -18.63 2.04 -1.16
C GLU A 317 -19.78 1.03 -0.94
N ARG A 318 -20.46 1.06 0.19
CA ARG A 318 -21.53 0.13 0.57
C ARG A 318 -22.94 0.67 0.43
N SER A 319 -23.19 1.97 0.55
CA SER A 319 -24.46 2.70 0.31
C SER A 319 -24.33 4.13 0.83
N PRO A 320 -24.89 5.15 0.16
CA PRO A 320 -24.69 6.53 0.56
C PRO A 320 -25.51 6.89 1.80
N SER A 321 -24.82 7.23 2.88
CA SER A 321 -25.39 8.03 3.96
C SER A 321 -24.84 9.47 3.86
N PRO A 322 -25.66 10.53 3.97
CA PRO A 322 -25.31 11.88 3.52
C PRO A 322 -24.34 12.69 4.41
N SER A 323 -23.78 12.16 5.47
CA SER A 323 -23.13 12.98 6.51
C SER A 323 -21.65 12.77 6.80
N GLU A 324 -20.94 11.87 6.09
CA GLU A 324 -19.50 11.66 6.33
C GLU A 324 -18.70 11.95 5.07
N ARG A 325 -18.01 13.11 5.07
CA ARG A 325 -17.21 13.58 3.95
C ARG A 325 -15.76 13.09 4.04
N GLU A 326 -15.33 12.45 2.97
CA GLU A 326 -14.04 12.53 2.24
C GLU A 326 -12.74 12.37 3.01
N SER A 327 -12.07 11.19 2.79
CA SER A 327 -10.63 11.09 3.00
C SER A 327 -10.02 9.88 2.26
N PRO A 328 -8.75 9.92 1.81
CA PRO A 328 -8.07 8.78 1.18
C PRO A 328 -7.91 7.62 2.16
N ILE A 329 -8.06 6.38 1.70
CA ILE A 329 -7.97 5.20 2.57
C ILE A 329 -6.51 4.93 2.92
N ARG A 330 -6.00 5.57 3.95
CA ARG A 330 -4.76 5.22 4.64
C ARG A 330 -4.98 5.33 6.13
N VAL A 331 -4.69 4.24 6.79
CA VAL A 331 -4.77 4.11 8.22
C VAL A 331 -3.37 3.98 8.76
N THR A 332 -3.07 4.71 9.81
CA THR A 332 -1.82 4.60 10.54
C THR A 332 -2.12 4.25 11.98
N ILE A 333 -1.34 3.35 12.55
CA ILE A 333 -1.39 3.00 13.97
C ILE A 333 -0.30 3.78 14.69
N SER A 334 -0.64 4.47 15.77
CA SER A 334 0.32 5.20 16.60
C SER A 334 0.55 4.48 17.93
N THR A 335 1.80 4.36 18.33
CA THR A 335 2.21 3.89 19.66
C THR A 335 2.39 5.04 20.65
N ASP A 336 2.33 6.29 20.18
CA ASP A 336 2.45 7.48 21.03
C ASP A 336 1.17 7.74 21.85
N HIS A 337 1.23 7.58 23.15
CA HIS A 337 0.14 7.87 24.07
C HIS A 337 -0.17 9.37 24.24
N THR A 338 0.63 10.26 23.66
CA THR A 338 0.50 11.73 23.79
C THR A 338 -0.57 12.37 22.92
N GLN A 339 -1.12 11.68 21.93
CA GLN A 339 -2.17 12.24 21.06
C GLN A 339 -3.58 12.16 21.64
N GLN A 340 -3.84 11.35 22.68
CA GLN A 340 -5.17 11.24 23.29
C GLN A 340 -5.66 12.50 24.03
N SER A 341 -4.81 13.47 24.29
CA SER A 341 -5.16 14.68 25.05
C SER A 341 -5.57 15.90 24.19
N ARG A 342 -5.55 15.80 22.86
CA ARG A 342 -5.87 16.92 21.97
C ARG A 342 -7.21 16.79 21.21
N GLN A 343 -7.95 15.71 21.41
CA GLN A 343 -9.26 15.48 20.77
C GLN A 343 -10.43 15.42 21.78
N LYS A 344 -10.28 15.99 22.99
CA LYS A 344 -11.39 16.20 23.92
C LYS A 344 -11.74 17.67 24.01
#